data_a1b1f5c3c823185415a3c72896fb2b0e
#
_entry.id   a1b1f5c3c823185415a3c72896fb2b0e
#
_cell.length_a   1.000
_cell.length_b   1.000
_cell.length_c   1.000
_cell.angle_alpha   90.00
_cell.angle_beta   90.00
_cell.angle_gamma   90.00
#
_symmetry.space_group_name_H-M   'P 1'
#
loop_
_entity.id
_entity.type
_entity.pdbx_description
1 polymer ?
#
loop_
_entity_poly.entity_id
_entity_poly.type
_entity_poly.pdbx_seq_one_letter_code
_entity_poly.pdbx_strand_id
1 'polypeptide(L)'
;EVCRTANALTELGVGKGDRVAIQLPMIPEAAFAMLACARLGALHSVVFGGFSPSALKSRIEDAECKLLITSDGQYRRGKPAPMKENTDQAVADTPSIEHVLVVKRTETDVPWTDGRDVWWHEIVGRQADTHDNESFDSEHPLYILLTSGTTGKPKGILHTSGGYLTQAAYTHNVVFDHKPTSAGSPGTATSSTGRWPTARRR
;
A
#
# COMPACT_ATOMS: atom_id res chain seq x y z
N GLU A 1 -5.60 -11.88 -5.27
CA GLU A 1 -4.87 -11.45 -4.06
C GLU A 1 -5.33 -10.07 -3.56
N VAL A 2 -5.52 -9.05 -4.44
CA VAL A 2 -5.97 -7.71 -4.00
C VAL A 2 -7.27 -7.77 -3.20
N CYS A 3 -8.28 -8.53 -3.66
CA CYS A 3 -9.54 -8.68 -2.92
C CYS A 3 -9.34 -9.36 -1.56
N ARG A 4 -8.53 -10.43 -1.53
CA ARG A 4 -8.18 -11.12 -0.28
C ARG A 4 -7.49 -10.17 0.70
N THR A 5 -6.55 -9.38 0.20
CA THR A 5 -5.85 -8.37 1.02
C THR A 5 -6.81 -7.29 1.52
N ALA A 6 -7.74 -6.81 0.68
CA ALA A 6 -8.75 -5.84 1.11
C ALA A 6 -9.65 -6.40 2.23
N ASN A 7 -10.12 -7.65 2.09
CA ASN A 7 -10.89 -8.31 3.12
C ASN A 7 -10.10 -8.49 4.42
N ALA A 8 -8.82 -8.86 4.33
CA ALA A 8 -7.93 -8.99 5.50
C ALA A 8 -7.73 -7.64 6.21
N LEU A 9 -7.50 -6.57 5.46
CA LEU A 9 -7.39 -5.23 6.03
C LEU A 9 -8.69 -4.79 6.70
N THR A 10 -9.85 -5.10 6.11
CA THR A 10 -11.16 -4.85 6.72
C THR A 10 -11.34 -5.63 8.03
N GLU A 11 -10.92 -6.88 8.08
CA GLU A 11 -10.96 -7.71 9.30
C GLU A 11 -10.07 -7.11 10.41
N LEU A 12 -8.95 -6.48 10.03
CA LEU A 12 -8.06 -5.73 10.94
C LEU A 12 -8.56 -4.30 11.23
N GLY A 13 -9.79 -3.98 10.89
CA GLY A 13 -10.43 -2.71 11.20
C GLY A 13 -10.06 -1.54 10.30
N VAL A 14 -9.37 -1.78 9.17
CA VAL A 14 -9.07 -0.71 8.20
C VAL A 14 -10.28 -0.43 7.32
N GLY A 15 -10.66 0.82 7.24
CA GLY A 15 -11.77 1.31 6.42
C GLY A 15 -11.42 2.59 5.65
N LYS A 16 -12.45 3.17 5.04
CA LYS A 16 -12.35 4.42 4.28
C LYS A 16 -11.79 5.55 5.13
N GLY A 17 -10.75 6.21 4.62
CA GLY A 17 -10.08 7.32 5.29
C GLY A 17 -9.01 6.92 6.30
N ASP A 18 -8.89 5.65 6.66
CA ASP A 18 -7.79 5.18 7.51
C ASP A 18 -6.46 5.22 6.75
N ARG A 19 -5.35 5.33 7.49
CA ARG A 19 -4.00 5.38 6.92
C ARG A 19 -3.24 4.11 7.27
N VAL A 20 -2.63 3.53 6.23
CA VAL A 20 -1.83 2.30 6.31
C VAL A 20 -0.40 2.61 5.89
N ALA A 21 0.56 2.35 6.77
CA ALA A 21 1.97 2.39 6.41
C ALA A 21 2.38 1.06 5.76
N ILE A 22 3.15 1.12 4.67
CA ILE A 22 3.64 -0.06 3.96
C ILE A 22 5.16 0.02 3.92
N GLN A 23 5.83 -0.79 4.72
CA GLN A 23 7.28 -0.95 4.73
C GLN A 23 7.63 -2.36 4.27
N LEU A 24 7.65 -2.57 2.98
CA LEU A 24 7.96 -3.86 2.37
C LEU A 24 9.15 -3.74 1.41
N PRO A 25 9.91 -4.81 1.19
CA PRO A 25 10.82 -4.89 0.05
C PRO A 25 10.01 -4.93 -1.26
N MET A 26 10.72 -4.93 -2.41
CA MET A 26 10.09 -5.03 -3.73
C MET A 26 9.55 -6.44 -3.98
N ILE A 27 8.41 -6.73 -3.41
CA ILE A 27 7.67 -8.01 -3.49
C ILE A 27 6.22 -7.76 -3.92
N PRO A 28 5.52 -8.76 -4.49
CA PRO A 28 4.15 -8.59 -4.98
C PRO A 28 3.17 -8.10 -3.91
N GLU A 29 3.37 -8.48 -2.65
CA GLU A 29 2.52 -8.09 -1.52
C GLU A 29 2.49 -6.57 -1.32
N ALA A 30 3.56 -5.86 -1.68
CA ALA A 30 3.57 -4.40 -1.65
C ALA A 30 2.54 -3.81 -2.64
N ALA A 31 2.46 -4.36 -3.85
CA ALA A 31 1.47 -3.95 -4.83
C ALA A 31 0.04 -4.34 -4.41
N PHE A 32 -0.12 -5.55 -3.85
CA PHE A 32 -1.43 -5.99 -3.36
C PHE A 32 -1.92 -5.09 -2.22
N ALA A 33 -1.06 -4.71 -1.29
CA ALA A 33 -1.38 -3.82 -0.19
C ALA A 33 -1.81 -2.42 -0.67
N MET A 34 -1.05 -1.81 -1.59
CA MET A 34 -1.39 -0.50 -2.16
C MET A 34 -2.75 -0.53 -2.87
N LEU A 35 -3.00 -1.55 -3.71
CA LEU A 35 -4.26 -1.70 -4.44
C LEU A 35 -5.43 -2.05 -3.52
N ALA A 36 -5.20 -2.81 -2.45
CA ALA A 36 -6.20 -3.10 -1.44
C ALA A 36 -6.62 -1.84 -0.68
N CYS A 37 -5.66 -1.01 -0.26
CA CYS A 37 -5.97 0.29 0.35
C CYS A 37 -6.80 1.17 -0.59
N ALA A 38 -6.41 1.27 -1.86
CA ALA A 38 -7.17 2.03 -2.86
C ALA A 38 -8.61 1.50 -3.01
N ARG A 39 -8.80 0.17 -2.95
CA ARG A 39 -10.10 -0.49 -3.05
C ARG A 39 -11.01 -0.18 -1.87
N LEU A 40 -10.44 -0.03 -0.68
CA LEU A 40 -11.13 0.30 0.57
C LEU A 40 -11.37 1.81 0.75
N GLY A 41 -10.78 2.66 -0.10
CA GLY A 41 -10.71 4.09 0.15
C GLY A 41 -9.84 4.45 1.36
N ALA A 42 -8.95 3.56 1.75
CA ALA A 42 -7.91 3.83 2.75
C ALA A 42 -6.69 4.46 2.08
N LEU A 43 -6.00 5.35 2.80
CA LEU A 43 -4.78 5.97 2.32
C LEU A 43 -3.58 5.07 2.63
N HIS A 44 -2.67 4.91 1.68
CA HIS A 44 -1.42 4.24 1.97
C HIS A 44 -0.22 5.19 1.94
N SER A 45 0.76 4.91 2.79
CA SER A 45 2.05 5.59 2.81
C SER A 45 3.16 4.56 2.67
N VAL A 46 3.84 4.54 1.53
CA VAL A 46 4.92 3.59 1.28
C VAL A 46 6.22 4.12 1.86
N VAL A 47 6.85 3.31 2.70
CA VAL A 47 8.10 3.64 3.40
C VAL A 47 9.20 2.70 2.91
N PHE A 48 10.33 3.27 2.51
CA PHE A 48 11.47 2.48 2.05
C PHE A 48 11.98 1.55 3.16
N GLY A 49 12.12 0.25 2.85
CA GLY A 49 12.51 -0.79 3.81
C GLY A 49 13.92 -0.63 4.41
N GLY A 50 14.72 0.29 3.89
CA GLY A 50 16.05 0.61 4.42
C GLY A 50 16.11 1.79 5.38
N PHE A 51 14.97 2.41 5.71
CA PHE A 51 14.93 3.50 6.69
C PHE A 51 15.17 3.00 8.11
N SER A 52 15.71 3.89 8.95
CA SER A 52 15.88 3.64 10.38
C SER A 52 14.53 3.57 11.11
N PRO A 53 14.49 2.93 12.29
CA PRO A 53 13.28 2.91 13.13
C PRO A 53 12.72 4.31 13.40
N SER A 54 13.57 5.28 13.71
CA SER A 54 13.16 6.67 13.96
C SER A 54 12.55 7.34 12.73
N ALA A 55 13.08 7.06 11.53
CA ALA A 55 12.53 7.57 10.29
C ALA A 55 11.19 6.92 9.91
N LEU A 56 11.00 5.65 10.25
CA LEU A 56 9.71 4.97 10.11
C LEU A 56 8.69 5.53 11.12
N LYS A 57 9.07 5.64 12.40
CA LYS A 57 8.23 6.20 13.46
C LYS A 57 7.69 7.58 13.09
N SER A 58 8.57 8.49 12.68
CA SER A 58 8.16 9.85 12.31
C SER A 58 7.12 9.88 11.19
N ARG A 59 7.17 8.94 10.23
CA ARG A 59 6.21 8.84 9.12
C ARG A 59 4.87 8.27 9.55
N ILE A 60 4.89 7.31 10.47
CA ILE A 60 3.70 6.72 11.07
C ILE A 60 2.95 7.78 11.88
N GLU A 61 3.68 8.54 12.70
CA GLU A 61 3.12 9.60 13.54
C GLU A 61 2.58 10.76 12.69
N ASP A 62 3.32 11.21 11.68
CA ASP A 62 2.91 12.32 10.80
C ASP A 62 1.61 12.00 10.02
N ALA A 63 1.44 10.75 9.61
CA ALA A 63 0.25 10.29 8.92
C ALA A 63 -0.82 9.70 9.85
N GLU A 64 -0.54 9.56 11.16
CA GLU A 64 -1.39 8.87 12.13
C GLU A 64 -1.85 7.51 11.60
N CYS A 65 -0.90 6.68 11.15
CA CYS A 65 -1.22 5.38 10.58
C CYS A 65 -1.81 4.45 11.62
N LYS A 66 -2.88 3.76 11.24
CA LYS A 66 -3.61 2.79 12.07
C LYS A 66 -3.02 1.39 11.99
N LEU A 67 -2.50 1.03 10.82
CA LEU A 67 -1.93 -0.29 10.55
C LEU A 67 -0.59 -0.14 9.83
N LEU A 68 0.33 -1.03 10.14
CA LEU A 68 1.63 -1.14 9.47
C LEU A 68 1.77 -2.51 8.82
N ILE A 69 2.14 -2.54 7.54
CA ILE A 69 2.49 -3.76 6.81
C ILE A 69 4.01 -3.81 6.67
N THR A 70 4.61 -4.90 7.13
CA THR A 70 6.06 -5.14 7.08
C THR A 70 6.37 -6.58 6.68
N SER A 71 7.64 -6.99 6.71
CA SER A 71 8.07 -8.37 6.57
C SER A 71 8.98 -8.80 7.71
N ASP A 72 9.14 -10.10 7.90
CA ASP A 72 10.11 -10.67 8.84
C ASP A 72 11.53 -10.14 8.54
N GLY A 73 11.89 -10.11 7.27
CA GLY A 73 13.17 -9.62 6.79
C GLY A 73 13.14 -9.26 5.30
N GLN A 74 14.28 -8.81 4.79
CA GLN A 74 14.51 -8.55 3.37
C GLN A 74 15.84 -9.12 2.93
N TYR A 75 16.01 -9.36 1.65
CA TYR A 75 17.32 -9.71 1.11
C TYR A 75 18.06 -8.44 0.66
N ARG A 76 19.26 -8.22 1.21
CA ARG A 76 20.18 -7.14 0.78
C ARG A 76 21.53 -7.73 0.41
N ARG A 77 21.98 -7.48 -0.81
CA ARG A 77 23.26 -8.04 -1.33
C ARG A 77 23.35 -9.57 -1.16
N GLY A 78 22.23 -10.27 -1.38
CA GLY A 78 22.16 -11.73 -1.28
C GLY A 78 22.11 -12.29 0.15
N LYS A 79 22.00 -11.46 1.17
CA LYS A 79 21.91 -11.87 2.57
C LYS A 79 20.61 -11.40 3.22
N PRO A 80 20.00 -12.18 4.12
CA PRO A 80 18.89 -11.71 4.94
C PRO A 80 19.30 -10.51 5.79
N ALA A 81 18.41 -9.54 5.88
CA ALA A 81 18.55 -8.37 6.75
C ALA A 81 17.24 -8.18 7.51
N PRO A 82 17.27 -7.87 8.82
CA PRO A 82 16.07 -7.75 9.64
C PRO A 82 15.21 -6.58 9.20
N MET A 83 13.89 -6.75 9.28
CA MET A 83 12.91 -5.68 9.12
C MET A 83 11.97 -5.58 10.31
N LYS A 84 11.43 -6.70 10.79
CA LYS A 84 10.46 -6.73 11.89
C LYS A 84 11.02 -6.09 13.18
N GLU A 85 12.28 -6.35 13.51
CA GLU A 85 12.94 -5.76 14.69
C GLU A 85 13.01 -4.22 14.60
N ASN A 86 13.32 -3.69 13.41
CA ASN A 86 13.31 -2.25 13.17
C ASN A 86 11.88 -1.67 13.23
N THR A 87 10.91 -2.43 12.76
CA THR A 87 9.49 -2.12 12.87
C THR A 87 9.06 -2.04 14.33
N ASP A 88 9.41 -3.02 15.13
CA ASP A 88 9.04 -3.06 16.56
C ASP A 88 9.60 -1.87 17.34
N GLN A 89 10.85 -1.48 17.05
CA GLN A 89 11.44 -0.28 17.62
C GLN A 89 10.69 1.00 17.21
N ALA A 90 10.20 1.06 15.95
CA ALA A 90 9.47 2.21 15.46
C ALA A 90 8.09 2.35 16.09
N VAL A 91 7.41 1.22 16.37
CA VAL A 91 6.03 1.23 16.88
C VAL A 91 5.92 1.11 18.40
N ALA A 92 7.04 0.94 19.11
CA ALA A 92 7.04 0.74 20.57
C ALA A 92 6.27 1.83 21.32
N ASP A 93 6.38 3.08 20.87
CA ASP A 93 5.73 4.25 21.47
C ASP A 93 4.76 4.93 20.49
N THR A 94 4.16 4.18 19.58
CA THR A 94 3.25 4.72 18.57
C THR A 94 1.85 4.13 18.74
N PRO A 95 1.03 4.73 19.60
CA PRO A 95 -0.27 4.16 20.01
C PRO A 95 -1.32 4.16 18.90
N SER A 96 -1.09 4.85 17.79
CA SER A 96 -1.99 4.82 16.63
C SER A 96 -1.97 3.48 15.90
N ILE A 97 -0.87 2.71 16.00
CA ILE A 97 -0.75 1.39 15.36
C ILE A 97 -1.50 0.34 16.19
N GLU A 98 -2.61 -0.12 15.66
CA GLU A 98 -3.42 -1.18 16.25
C GLU A 98 -2.90 -2.57 15.86
N HIS A 99 -2.45 -2.74 14.59
CA HIS A 99 -1.95 -4.01 14.08
C HIS A 99 -0.69 -3.84 13.21
N VAL A 100 0.16 -4.87 13.27
CA VAL A 100 1.32 -5.04 12.39
C VAL A 100 1.13 -6.31 11.57
N LEU A 101 0.91 -6.16 10.27
CA LEU A 101 0.73 -7.27 9.33
C LEU A 101 2.09 -7.66 8.74
N VAL A 102 2.52 -8.92 8.99
CA VAL A 102 3.89 -9.38 8.73
C VAL A 102 3.93 -10.38 7.58
N VAL A 103 4.65 -10.05 6.52
CA VAL A 103 4.91 -10.96 5.38
C VAL A 103 6.12 -11.85 5.68
N LYS A 104 5.97 -13.15 5.52
CA LYS A 104 7.05 -14.13 5.62
C LYS A 104 7.90 -14.10 4.35
N ARG A 105 9.07 -13.47 4.41
CA ARG A 105 9.96 -13.29 3.25
C ARG A 105 11.30 -14.00 3.38
N THR A 106 11.88 -13.99 4.55
CA THR A 106 13.21 -14.59 4.84
C THR A 106 13.12 -15.83 5.71
N GLU A 107 11.93 -16.10 6.26
CA GLU A 107 11.65 -17.23 7.16
C GLU A 107 12.54 -17.23 8.41
N THR A 108 12.98 -16.04 8.82
CA THR A 108 13.73 -15.84 10.06
C THR A 108 12.79 -15.72 11.24
N ASP A 109 13.21 -16.26 12.38
CA ASP A 109 12.51 -16.02 13.64
C ASP A 109 12.56 -14.53 14.00
N VAL A 110 11.40 -13.99 14.35
CA VAL A 110 11.24 -12.57 14.68
C VAL A 110 10.52 -12.40 16.01
N PRO A 111 10.80 -11.31 16.75
CA PRO A 111 10.02 -10.95 17.92
C PRO A 111 8.53 -10.82 17.55
N TRP A 112 7.66 -11.26 18.47
CA TRP A 112 6.22 -11.28 18.25
C TRP A 112 5.46 -10.66 19.40
N THR A 113 4.47 -9.83 19.10
CA THR A 113 3.59 -9.23 20.10
C THR A 113 2.17 -9.72 19.85
N ASP A 114 1.69 -10.59 20.74
CA ASP A 114 0.33 -11.15 20.65
C ASP A 114 -0.73 -10.05 20.69
N GLY A 115 -1.76 -10.20 19.86
CA GLY A 115 -2.86 -9.23 19.74
C GLY A 115 -2.56 -8.05 18.80
N ARG A 116 -1.29 -7.73 18.56
CA ARG A 116 -0.87 -6.69 17.61
C ARG A 116 -0.40 -7.28 16.28
N ASP A 117 0.48 -8.29 16.34
CA ASP A 117 1.17 -8.84 15.18
C ASP A 117 0.33 -9.96 14.55
N VAL A 118 0.21 -9.94 13.22
CA VAL A 118 -0.57 -10.91 12.46
C VAL A 118 0.22 -11.36 11.24
N TRP A 119 0.27 -12.67 10.98
CA TRP A 119 0.91 -13.20 9.79
C TRP A 119 0.05 -12.95 8.54
N TRP A 120 0.65 -12.36 7.49
CA TRP A 120 -0.02 -12.12 6.21
C TRP A 120 -0.63 -13.39 5.62
N HIS A 121 0.13 -14.47 5.55
CA HIS A 121 -0.32 -15.71 4.93
C HIS A 121 -1.48 -16.38 5.69
N GLU A 122 -1.61 -16.15 6.99
CA GLU A 122 -2.70 -16.70 7.80
C GLU A 122 -4.00 -15.93 7.57
N ILE A 123 -3.94 -14.59 7.63
CA ILE A 123 -5.14 -13.78 7.51
C ILE A 123 -5.59 -13.63 6.06
N VAL A 124 -4.69 -13.38 5.11
CA VAL A 124 -5.03 -13.19 3.69
C VAL A 124 -5.42 -14.52 3.03
N GLY A 125 -4.76 -15.62 3.42
CA GLY A 125 -5.00 -16.94 2.85
C GLY A 125 -6.42 -17.48 3.07
N ARG A 126 -7.07 -17.07 4.15
CA ARG A 126 -8.45 -17.50 4.50
C ARG A 126 -9.55 -16.59 3.93
N GLN A 127 -9.19 -15.45 3.32
CA GLN A 127 -10.17 -14.49 2.81
C GLN A 127 -10.78 -14.92 1.48
N ALA A 128 -12.01 -14.45 1.24
CA ALA A 128 -12.65 -14.55 -0.07
C ALA A 128 -11.85 -13.82 -1.15
N ASP A 129 -11.85 -14.33 -2.36
CA ASP A 129 -11.16 -13.74 -3.51
C ASP A 129 -12.00 -12.67 -4.24
N THR A 130 -13.18 -12.39 -3.71
CA THR A 130 -14.09 -11.34 -4.14
C THR A 130 -14.19 -10.26 -3.06
N HIS A 131 -14.35 -9.01 -3.49
CA HIS A 131 -14.60 -7.85 -2.64
C HIS A 131 -15.35 -6.82 -3.48
N ASP A 132 -16.45 -6.31 -2.99
CA ASP A 132 -17.26 -5.33 -3.71
C ASP A 132 -16.49 -4.01 -3.88
N ASN A 133 -16.64 -3.39 -5.05
CA ASN A 133 -16.03 -2.10 -5.33
C ASN A 133 -16.93 -0.98 -4.82
N GLU A 134 -16.38 -0.08 -4.04
CA GLU A 134 -17.00 1.20 -3.74
C GLU A 134 -16.49 2.28 -4.72
N SER A 135 -17.38 3.18 -5.13
CA SER A 135 -17.00 4.35 -5.92
C SER A 135 -16.67 5.51 -4.99
N PHE A 136 -15.53 6.14 -5.23
CA PHE A 136 -15.09 7.30 -4.49
C PHE A 136 -15.09 8.55 -5.37
N ASP A 137 -15.20 9.72 -4.74
CA ASP A 137 -15.03 11.00 -5.39
C ASP A 137 -13.62 11.11 -6.00
N SER A 138 -13.47 11.86 -7.09
CA SER A 138 -12.17 12.08 -7.72
C SER A 138 -11.14 12.76 -6.80
N GLU A 139 -11.64 13.60 -5.88
CA GLU A 139 -10.80 14.25 -4.87
C GLU A 139 -10.57 13.39 -3.62
N HIS A 140 -11.11 12.15 -3.60
CA HIS A 140 -10.86 11.24 -2.48
C HIS A 140 -9.35 10.95 -2.33
N PRO A 141 -8.79 11.13 -1.13
CA PRO A 141 -7.39 10.84 -0.83
C PRO A 141 -7.01 9.40 -1.18
N LEU A 142 -5.91 9.21 -1.88
CA LEU A 142 -5.43 7.91 -2.33
C LEU A 142 -4.17 7.44 -1.59
N TYR A 143 -3.15 8.32 -1.54
CA TYR A 143 -1.91 8.00 -0.84
C TYR A 143 -1.15 9.25 -0.39
N ILE A 144 -0.23 9.05 0.55
CA ILE A 144 0.69 10.08 1.04
C ILE A 144 2.09 9.72 0.57
N LEU A 145 2.71 10.60 -0.20
CA LEU A 145 4.10 10.48 -0.62
C LEU A 145 4.97 11.44 0.19
N LEU A 146 5.93 10.89 0.91
CA LEU A 146 6.86 11.68 1.71
C LEU A 146 8.09 12.05 0.89
N THR A 147 8.32 13.34 0.73
CA THR A 147 9.50 13.88 0.03
C THR A 147 10.51 14.44 1.01
N SER A 148 11.80 14.45 0.63
CA SER A 148 12.84 15.14 1.39
C SER A 148 12.57 16.65 1.34
N GLY A 149 12.08 17.21 2.44
CA GLY A 149 11.84 18.65 2.53
C GLY A 149 13.14 19.46 2.57
N THR A 150 13.13 20.66 2.01
CA THR A 150 14.28 21.62 2.07
C THR A 150 14.65 22.02 3.49
N THR A 151 13.77 21.79 4.47
CA THR A 151 13.95 22.14 5.89
C THR A 151 14.41 20.95 6.76
N GLY A 152 14.81 19.84 6.15
CA GLY A 152 15.27 18.65 6.87
C GLY A 152 14.18 17.72 7.41
N LYS A 153 12.93 18.17 7.51
CA LYS A 153 11.79 17.30 7.83
C LYS A 153 11.10 16.83 6.55
N PRO A 154 10.78 15.53 6.43
CA PRO A 154 9.99 15.03 5.31
C PRO A 154 8.64 15.75 5.26
N LYS A 155 8.17 16.05 4.03
CA LYS A 155 6.83 16.62 3.81
C LYS A 155 5.96 15.57 3.16
N GLY A 156 4.81 15.30 3.76
CA GLY A 156 3.76 14.45 3.19
C GLY A 156 2.99 15.22 2.12
N ILE A 157 2.97 14.69 0.91
CA ILE A 157 2.14 15.20 -0.19
C ILE A 157 0.98 14.24 -0.36
N LEU A 158 -0.23 14.76 -0.19
CA LEU A 158 -1.46 14.00 -0.39
C LEU A 158 -1.81 13.98 -1.88
N HIS A 159 -1.99 12.79 -2.42
CA HIS A 159 -2.46 12.56 -3.77
C HIS A 159 -3.91 12.10 -3.76
N THR A 160 -4.74 12.65 -4.66
CA THR A 160 -6.12 12.24 -4.85
C THR A 160 -6.26 11.23 -5.99
N SER A 161 -7.34 10.44 -5.97
CA SER A 161 -7.58 9.38 -6.95
C SER A 161 -7.66 9.93 -8.38
N GLY A 162 -8.42 11.01 -8.60
CA GLY A 162 -8.57 11.62 -9.92
C GLY A 162 -7.29 12.27 -10.42
N GLY A 163 -6.58 13.00 -9.55
CA GLY A 163 -5.31 13.62 -9.89
C GLY A 163 -4.26 12.59 -10.30
N TYR A 164 -4.10 11.52 -9.51
CA TYR A 164 -3.18 10.43 -9.82
C TYR A 164 -3.53 9.72 -11.12
N LEU A 165 -4.79 9.31 -11.30
CA LEU A 165 -5.24 8.57 -12.48
C LEU A 165 -5.11 9.39 -13.76
N THR A 166 -5.39 10.70 -13.71
CA THR A 166 -5.21 11.61 -14.84
C THR A 166 -3.74 11.65 -15.28
N GLN A 167 -2.83 11.84 -14.33
CA GLN A 167 -1.40 11.88 -14.62
C GLN A 167 -0.88 10.52 -15.12
N ALA A 168 -1.31 9.42 -14.49
CA ALA A 168 -0.92 8.08 -14.90
C ALA A 168 -1.40 7.77 -16.33
N ALA A 169 -2.67 8.05 -16.65
CA ALA A 169 -3.24 7.84 -17.99
C ALA A 169 -2.52 8.69 -19.06
N TYR A 170 -2.22 9.94 -18.75
CA TYR A 170 -1.46 10.82 -19.64
C TYR A 170 -0.05 10.27 -19.91
N THR A 171 0.66 9.87 -18.87
CA THR A 171 2.02 9.32 -18.99
C THR A 171 2.03 8.03 -19.79
N HIS A 172 1.09 7.11 -19.54
CA HIS A 172 0.97 5.86 -20.28
C HIS A 172 0.70 6.11 -21.78
N ASN A 173 -0.15 7.07 -22.09
CA ASN A 173 -0.48 7.37 -23.50
C ASN A 173 0.67 8.08 -24.22
N VAL A 174 1.30 9.10 -23.59
CA VAL A 174 2.25 9.99 -24.29
C VAL A 174 3.68 9.48 -24.20
N VAL A 175 4.11 8.96 -23.04
CA VAL A 175 5.50 8.53 -22.81
C VAL A 175 5.71 7.07 -23.20
N PHE A 176 4.78 6.19 -22.80
CA PHE A 176 4.91 4.75 -23.06
C PHE A 176 4.17 4.30 -24.32
N ASP A 177 3.50 5.21 -25.04
CA ASP A 177 2.70 4.91 -26.25
C ASP A 177 1.76 3.71 -26.06
N HIS A 178 1.19 3.59 -24.85
CA HIS A 178 0.32 2.46 -24.51
C HIS A 178 -0.97 2.52 -25.33
N LYS A 179 -1.21 1.47 -26.14
CA LYS A 179 -2.43 1.34 -26.94
C LYS A 179 -3.42 0.43 -26.23
N PRO A 180 -4.74 0.64 -26.41
CA PRO A 180 -5.75 -0.25 -25.84
C PRO A 180 -5.58 -1.74 -26.22
N THR A 181 -4.94 -2.02 -27.37
CA THR A 181 -4.63 -3.35 -27.86
C THR A 181 -3.34 -3.96 -27.30
N SER A 182 -2.52 -3.18 -26.58
CA SER A 182 -1.28 -3.64 -25.94
C SER A 182 -1.54 -4.41 -24.64
N ALA A 183 -2.74 -4.31 -24.10
CA ALA A 183 -3.17 -5.17 -23.00
C ALA A 183 -3.38 -6.58 -23.58
N GLY A 184 -2.49 -7.51 -23.20
CA GLY A 184 -2.50 -8.89 -23.68
C GLY A 184 -3.86 -9.54 -23.65
N SER A 185 -4.04 -10.49 -24.54
CA SER A 185 -5.18 -11.39 -24.82
C SER A 185 -6.48 -11.17 -24.05
N PRO A 186 -7.63 -11.14 -24.72
CA PRO A 186 -8.94 -10.96 -24.10
C PRO A 186 -9.38 -12.22 -23.35
N GLY A 187 -8.82 -12.43 -22.19
CA GLY A 187 -9.30 -13.40 -21.22
C GLY A 187 -9.93 -12.66 -20.07
N THR A 188 -11.26 -12.59 -20.03
CA THR A 188 -12.08 -12.07 -18.95
C THR A 188 -12.07 -10.54 -18.71
N ALA A 189 -12.44 -9.77 -19.71
CA ALA A 189 -13.02 -8.45 -19.47
C ALA A 189 -14.51 -8.65 -19.15
N THR A 190 -14.85 -8.72 -17.87
CA THR A 190 -16.22 -8.47 -17.45
C THR A 190 -16.56 -7.01 -17.77
N SER A 191 -17.55 -6.82 -18.59
CA SER A 191 -18.07 -5.57 -19.11
C SER A 191 -18.39 -4.57 -17.99
N SER A 192 -17.56 -3.57 -17.81
CA SER A 192 -18.01 -2.26 -17.38
C SER A 192 -17.62 -1.26 -18.46
N THR A 193 -18.60 -0.86 -19.25
CA THR A 193 -18.48 0.09 -20.36
C THR A 193 -18.21 1.49 -19.85
N GLY A 194 -17.01 1.74 -19.39
CA GLY A 194 -16.48 3.07 -19.20
C GLY A 194 -15.87 3.58 -20.52
N ARG A 195 -16.70 4.07 -21.41
CA ARG A 195 -16.25 4.80 -22.59
C ARG A 195 -15.69 6.14 -22.14
N TRP A 196 -14.39 6.34 -22.20
CA TRP A 196 -13.78 7.66 -22.01
C TRP A 196 -14.24 8.58 -23.13
N PRO A 197 -14.68 9.82 -22.84
CA PRO A 197 -15.04 10.77 -23.87
C PRO A 197 -13.80 11.11 -24.70
N THR A 198 -13.84 10.82 -26.01
CA THR A 198 -12.83 11.30 -26.94
C THR A 198 -12.95 12.81 -27.04
N ALA A 199 -11.93 13.52 -26.58
CA ALA A 199 -11.82 14.96 -26.83
C ALA A 199 -11.76 15.18 -28.36
N ARG A 200 -12.84 15.76 -28.91
CA ARG A 200 -12.84 16.22 -30.30
C ARG A 200 -11.84 17.36 -30.43
N ARG A 201 -10.81 17.16 -31.23
CA ARG A 201 -9.97 18.26 -31.74
C ARG A 201 -10.86 19.16 -32.60
N ARG A 202 -10.90 20.44 -32.26
CA ARG A 202 -11.21 21.52 -33.21
C ARG A 202 -9.90 22.14 -33.64
#